data_285b65b5bb9042a61348a618d608bf04
#
_entry.id   285b65b5bb9042a61348a618d608bf04
#
_cell.length_a   1.000
_cell.length_b   1.000
_cell.length_c   1.000
_cell.angle_alpha   90.00
_cell.angle_beta   90.00
_cell.angle_gamma   90.00
#
_symmetry.space_group_name_H-M   'P 1'
#
loop_
_entity.id
_entity.type
_entity.pdbx_description
1 polymer ?
#
loop_
_entity_poly.entity_id
_entity_poly.type
_entity_poly.pdbx_seq_one_letter_code
_entity_poly.pdbx_strand_id
1 'polypeptide(L)'
;ENGIEVEWLTGDDLTEAHWDIFYDFYLDTSNRKWGQAYLTRSFFSHINATMPDNTLLVMARRDGKYIAGALNFIGGDVLFGRNWGCIEDHPFLHFELCYYQAIDFAITRGLKRVEAGAQGTHKLARGYEPCRTYSAHYIPHDGFRKAIENFLEHERRHVEQNIETLKNYTPFKQGENQIQNKANRERYDG
;
A
#
# COMPACT_ATOMS: atom_id res chain seq x y z
N GLU A 1 -18.26 11.23 10.73
CA GLU A 1 -18.93 12.23 11.57
C GLU A 1 -18.47 13.67 11.28
N ASN A 2 -17.41 13.86 10.49
CA ASN A 2 -16.88 15.19 10.16
C ASN A 2 -17.39 15.74 8.81
N GLY A 3 -18.51 15.22 8.28
CA GLY A 3 -19.03 15.64 6.99
C GLY A 3 -18.15 15.27 5.80
N ILE A 4 -17.26 14.27 5.95
CA ILE A 4 -16.43 13.76 4.88
C ILE A 4 -17.11 12.54 4.26
N GLU A 5 -17.33 12.60 2.95
CA GLU A 5 -17.84 11.51 2.13
C GLU A 5 -16.69 10.87 1.38
N VAL A 6 -16.73 9.54 1.21
CA VAL A 6 -15.71 8.78 0.47
C VAL A 6 -16.37 8.07 -0.70
N GLU A 7 -15.73 8.09 -1.85
CA GLU A 7 -16.17 7.40 -3.05
C GLU A 7 -15.04 6.65 -3.75
N TRP A 8 -15.41 5.59 -4.47
CA TRP A 8 -14.53 4.79 -5.28
C TRP A 8 -14.76 5.08 -6.75
N LEU A 9 -13.72 5.48 -7.45
CA LEU A 9 -13.74 5.76 -8.88
C LEU A 9 -12.87 4.74 -9.61
N THR A 10 -13.44 4.05 -10.59
CA THR A 10 -12.75 3.02 -11.40
C THR A 10 -13.39 2.94 -12.78
N GLY A 11 -12.65 2.46 -13.79
CA GLY A 11 -13.19 2.34 -15.14
C GLY A 11 -13.70 3.67 -15.69
N ASP A 12 -14.95 3.66 -16.15
CA ASP A 12 -15.61 4.83 -16.76
C ASP A 12 -15.92 5.98 -15.78
N ASP A 13 -15.85 5.74 -14.46
CA ASP A 13 -16.02 6.79 -13.46
C ASP A 13 -14.84 7.76 -13.42
N LEU A 14 -13.66 7.31 -13.87
CA LEU A 14 -12.44 8.10 -13.90
C LEU A 14 -12.45 9.12 -15.03
N THR A 15 -12.33 10.39 -14.68
CA THR A 15 -12.28 11.51 -15.64
C THR A 15 -10.97 12.28 -15.53
N GLU A 16 -10.60 13.03 -16.56
CA GLU A 16 -9.45 13.93 -16.51
C GLU A 16 -9.56 14.95 -15.36
N ALA A 17 -10.76 15.41 -15.02
CA ALA A 17 -10.97 16.31 -13.89
C ALA A 17 -10.61 15.68 -12.55
N HIS A 18 -10.89 14.37 -12.34
CA HIS A 18 -10.45 13.66 -11.15
C HIS A 18 -8.93 13.57 -11.07
N TRP A 19 -8.26 13.37 -12.22
CA TRP A 19 -6.80 13.32 -12.29
C TRP A 19 -6.14 14.68 -12.09
N ASP A 20 -6.75 15.79 -12.51
CA ASP A 20 -6.26 17.14 -12.21
C ASP A 20 -6.23 17.36 -10.70
N ILE A 21 -7.34 17.06 -10.02
CA ILE A 21 -7.48 17.20 -8.58
C ILE A 21 -6.50 16.27 -7.83
N PHE A 22 -6.43 15.00 -8.22
CA PHE A 22 -5.52 14.05 -7.56
C PHE A 22 -4.05 14.40 -7.78
N TYR A 23 -3.70 14.95 -8.94
CA TYR A 23 -2.35 15.42 -9.23
C TYR A 23 -1.93 16.56 -8.31
N ASP A 24 -2.82 17.49 -8.00
CA ASP A 24 -2.56 18.56 -7.02
C ASP A 24 -2.30 17.97 -5.62
N PHE A 25 -3.06 16.95 -5.20
CA PHE A 25 -2.81 16.25 -3.93
C PHE A 25 -1.47 15.53 -3.92
N TYR A 26 -1.12 14.89 -5.03
CA TYR A 26 0.16 14.21 -5.20
C TYR A 26 1.33 15.20 -5.15
N LEU A 27 1.23 16.35 -5.81
CA LEU A 27 2.24 17.40 -5.78
C LEU A 27 2.44 17.96 -4.38
N ASP A 28 1.37 18.31 -3.68
CA ASP A 28 1.42 18.84 -2.33
C ASP A 28 2.12 17.86 -1.36
N THR A 29 1.72 16.59 -1.40
CA THR A 29 2.33 15.54 -0.56
C THR A 29 3.80 15.28 -0.91
N SER A 30 4.14 15.28 -2.20
CA SER A 30 5.51 15.07 -2.66
C SER A 30 6.42 16.21 -2.23
N ASN A 31 5.98 17.45 -2.38
CA ASN A 31 6.74 18.64 -1.99
C ASN A 31 6.99 18.69 -0.49
N ARG A 32 6.01 18.28 0.33
CA ARG A 32 6.17 18.22 1.79
C ARG A 32 7.13 17.12 2.27
N LYS A 33 7.17 15.96 1.58
CA LYS A 33 7.91 14.78 2.05
C LYS A 33 9.25 14.55 1.35
N TRP A 34 9.32 14.76 0.03
CA TRP A 34 10.41 14.27 -0.81
C TRP A 34 11.12 15.36 -1.63
N GLY A 35 10.61 16.58 -1.62
CA GLY A 35 11.19 17.72 -2.31
C GLY A 35 10.92 17.80 -3.81
N GLN A 36 10.62 16.72 -4.51
CA GLN A 36 10.22 16.73 -5.93
C GLN A 36 9.30 15.57 -6.29
N ALA A 37 8.21 15.88 -6.98
CA ALA A 37 7.34 14.91 -7.61
C ALA A 37 8.04 14.29 -8.84
N TYR A 38 8.05 12.98 -8.98
CA TYR A 38 8.66 12.29 -10.12
C TYR A 38 7.66 11.87 -11.19
N LEU A 39 6.36 11.83 -10.89
CA LEU A 39 5.31 11.59 -11.86
C LEU A 39 4.82 12.92 -12.43
N THR A 40 4.60 12.95 -13.74
CA THR A 40 4.00 14.09 -14.43
C THR A 40 2.48 13.95 -14.51
N ARG A 41 1.77 15.04 -14.77
CA ARG A 41 0.31 14.99 -14.97
C ARG A 41 -0.09 14.02 -16.10
N SER A 42 0.71 13.97 -17.17
CA SER A 42 0.45 13.08 -18.32
C SER A 42 0.54 11.59 -17.98
N PHE A 43 1.25 11.20 -16.92
CA PHE A 43 1.24 9.82 -16.43
C PHE A 43 -0.18 9.39 -16.05
N PHE A 44 -0.94 10.25 -15.37
CA PHE A 44 -2.30 9.93 -14.91
C PHE A 44 -3.27 9.84 -16.09
N SER A 45 -3.16 10.71 -17.11
CA SER A 45 -3.93 10.56 -18.36
C SER A 45 -3.59 9.24 -19.07
N HIS A 46 -2.32 8.86 -19.07
CA HIS A 46 -1.89 7.61 -19.71
C HIS A 46 -2.48 6.37 -19.03
N ILE A 47 -2.43 6.27 -17.70
CA ILE A 47 -3.05 5.14 -16.99
C ILE A 47 -4.57 5.13 -17.17
N ASN A 48 -5.21 6.31 -17.20
CA ASN A 48 -6.64 6.41 -17.48
C ASN A 48 -7.00 5.85 -18.87
N ALA A 49 -6.20 6.15 -19.87
CA ALA A 49 -6.44 5.71 -21.24
C ALA A 49 -6.10 4.22 -21.47
N THR A 50 -5.15 3.66 -20.72
CA THR A 50 -4.61 2.32 -21.01
C THR A 50 -5.07 1.24 -20.03
N MET A 51 -5.44 1.61 -18.80
CA MET A 51 -5.79 0.65 -17.74
C MET A 51 -6.84 1.17 -16.74
N PRO A 52 -7.94 1.78 -17.20
CA PRO A 52 -8.95 2.36 -16.30
C PRO A 52 -9.57 1.33 -15.38
N ASP A 53 -9.90 0.12 -15.87
CA ASP A 53 -10.49 -0.97 -15.10
C ASP A 53 -9.52 -1.59 -14.07
N ASN A 54 -8.23 -1.39 -14.25
CA ASN A 54 -7.18 -1.81 -13.32
C ASN A 54 -6.75 -0.69 -12.36
N THR A 55 -7.48 0.41 -12.33
CA THR A 55 -7.18 1.56 -11.50
C THR A 55 -8.33 1.84 -10.55
N LEU A 56 -8.02 2.03 -9.27
CA LEU A 56 -8.96 2.50 -8.25
C LEU A 56 -8.42 3.80 -7.66
N LEU A 57 -9.21 4.85 -7.78
CA LEU A 57 -8.98 6.12 -7.09
C LEU A 57 -10.03 6.28 -5.99
N VAL A 58 -9.58 6.23 -4.73
CA VAL A 58 -10.41 6.48 -3.56
C VAL A 58 -10.33 7.97 -3.25
N MET A 59 -11.45 8.68 -3.30
CA MET A 59 -11.51 10.12 -3.10
C MET A 59 -12.35 10.50 -1.88
N ALA A 60 -11.87 11.45 -1.10
CA ALA A 60 -12.61 12.04 0.01
C ALA A 60 -13.09 13.44 -0.35
N ARG A 61 -14.36 13.73 -0.05
CA ARG A 61 -15.02 15.00 -0.32
C ARG A 61 -15.62 15.58 0.96
N ARG A 62 -15.47 16.88 1.14
CA ARG A 62 -16.11 17.65 2.20
C ARG A 62 -16.75 18.92 1.60
N ASP A 63 -17.98 19.21 1.97
CA ASP A 63 -18.72 20.37 1.47
C ASP A 63 -18.71 20.46 -0.08
N GLY A 64 -18.82 19.29 -0.76
CA GLY A 64 -18.84 19.18 -2.20
C GLY A 64 -17.46 19.31 -2.89
N LYS A 65 -16.35 19.49 -2.14
CA LYS A 65 -14.99 19.61 -2.68
C LYS A 65 -14.15 18.42 -2.30
N TYR A 66 -13.37 17.88 -3.24
CA TYR A 66 -12.37 16.87 -2.95
C TYR A 66 -11.23 17.46 -2.11
N ILE A 67 -10.83 16.73 -1.08
CA ILE A 67 -9.84 17.15 -0.09
C ILE A 67 -8.65 16.19 0.03
N ALA A 68 -8.83 14.94 -0.37
CA ALA A 68 -7.80 13.91 -0.31
C ALA A 68 -8.11 12.77 -1.28
N GLY A 69 -7.08 11.99 -1.62
CA GLY A 69 -7.24 10.81 -2.47
C GLY A 69 -6.14 9.77 -2.30
N ALA A 70 -6.47 8.52 -2.62
CA ALA A 70 -5.54 7.40 -2.63
C ALA A 70 -5.65 6.62 -3.95
N LEU A 71 -4.55 6.54 -4.69
CA LEU A 71 -4.43 5.77 -5.92
C LEU A 71 -4.00 4.34 -5.60
N ASN A 72 -4.72 3.39 -6.18
CA ASN A 72 -4.43 1.97 -6.11
C ASN A 72 -4.49 1.35 -7.51
N PHE A 73 -3.79 0.23 -7.69
CA PHE A 73 -3.87 -0.57 -8.91
C PHE A 73 -4.41 -1.97 -8.62
N ILE A 74 -5.20 -2.50 -9.55
CA ILE A 74 -5.76 -3.84 -9.49
C ILE A 74 -4.95 -4.73 -10.45
N GLY A 75 -4.31 -5.76 -9.90
CA GLY A 75 -3.55 -6.74 -10.68
C GLY A 75 -3.98 -8.16 -10.35
N GLY A 76 -4.71 -8.79 -11.27
CA GLY A 76 -5.31 -10.11 -11.00
C GLY A 76 -6.28 -10.06 -9.83
N ASP A 77 -5.97 -10.78 -8.75
CA ASP A 77 -6.77 -10.85 -7.52
C ASP A 77 -6.18 -10.02 -6.35
N VAL A 78 -5.32 -9.04 -6.67
CA VAL A 78 -4.60 -8.21 -5.68
C VAL A 78 -4.86 -6.72 -5.93
N LEU A 79 -5.10 -5.98 -4.86
CA LEU A 79 -5.12 -4.51 -4.86
C LEU A 79 -3.79 -3.96 -4.32
N PHE A 80 -3.14 -3.09 -5.08
CA PHE A 80 -1.85 -2.49 -4.74
C PHE A 80 -2.03 -1.01 -4.41
N GLY A 81 -1.86 -0.63 -3.13
CA GLY A 81 -1.80 0.77 -2.73
C GLY A 81 -0.55 1.46 -3.29
N ARG A 82 -0.72 2.65 -3.89
CA ARG A 82 0.39 3.32 -4.59
C ARG A 82 0.70 4.71 -4.08
N ASN A 83 -0.17 5.67 -4.31
CA ASN A 83 0.06 7.07 -3.96
C ASN A 83 -1.09 7.61 -3.11
N TRP A 84 -0.75 8.50 -2.20
CA TRP A 84 -1.67 9.25 -1.36
C TRP A 84 -1.36 10.74 -1.46
N GLY A 85 -2.42 11.56 -1.40
CA GLY A 85 -2.27 12.99 -1.24
C GLY A 85 -3.50 13.65 -0.62
N CYS A 86 -3.32 14.81 -0.02
CA CYS A 86 -4.39 15.61 0.56
C CYS A 86 -4.01 17.09 0.59
N ILE A 87 -5.01 17.96 0.55
CA ILE A 87 -4.88 19.40 0.74
C ILE A 87 -5.43 19.86 2.11
N GLU A 88 -6.16 18.99 2.80
CA GLU A 88 -6.62 19.21 4.16
C GLU A 88 -6.12 18.10 5.08
N ASP A 89 -5.65 18.46 6.27
CA ASP A 89 -5.21 17.50 7.29
C ASP A 89 -6.38 17.16 8.23
N HIS A 90 -6.85 15.92 8.16
CA HIS A 90 -7.88 15.39 9.04
C HIS A 90 -7.34 14.17 9.79
N PRO A 91 -7.52 14.08 11.11
CA PRO A 91 -7.12 12.92 11.88
C PRO A 91 -7.66 11.62 11.29
N PHE A 92 -6.76 10.65 11.07
CA PHE A 92 -7.06 9.32 10.56
C PHE A 92 -7.52 9.21 9.09
N LEU A 93 -7.74 10.30 8.36
CA LEU A 93 -8.20 10.27 6.97
C LEU A 93 -7.25 9.46 6.07
N HIS A 94 -5.94 9.57 6.28
CA HIS A 94 -4.95 8.74 5.58
C HIS A 94 -5.20 7.25 5.81
N PHE A 95 -5.49 6.83 7.04
CA PHE A 95 -5.76 5.43 7.34
C PHE A 95 -7.07 4.96 6.73
N GLU A 96 -8.07 5.81 6.74
CA GLU A 96 -9.36 5.54 6.10
C GLU A 96 -9.18 5.24 4.61
N LEU A 97 -8.61 6.18 3.85
CA LEU A 97 -8.54 6.05 2.40
C LEU A 97 -7.51 5.01 1.92
N CYS A 98 -6.36 4.92 2.61
CA CYS A 98 -5.28 4.04 2.16
C CYS A 98 -5.39 2.60 2.63
N TYR A 99 -6.13 2.33 3.72
CA TYR A 99 -6.20 0.98 4.30
C TYR A 99 -7.62 0.46 4.41
N TYR A 100 -8.52 1.15 5.11
CA TYR A 100 -9.85 0.62 5.34
C TYR A 100 -10.67 0.57 4.05
N GLN A 101 -10.68 1.64 3.28
CA GLN A 101 -11.36 1.67 1.99
C GLN A 101 -10.76 0.69 0.97
N ALA A 102 -9.44 0.47 1.00
CA ALA A 102 -8.79 -0.54 0.16
C ALA A 102 -9.23 -1.95 0.54
N ILE A 103 -9.36 -2.25 1.83
CA ILE A 103 -9.85 -3.55 2.33
C ILE A 103 -11.32 -3.75 1.94
N ASP A 104 -12.19 -2.75 2.18
CA ASP A 104 -13.61 -2.81 1.86
C ASP A 104 -13.85 -2.99 0.36
N PHE A 105 -13.09 -2.26 -0.47
CA PHE A 105 -13.12 -2.44 -1.91
C PHE A 105 -12.71 -3.86 -2.33
N ALA A 106 -11.62 -4.37 -1.77
CA ALA A 106 -11.13 -5.71 -2.08
C ALA A 106 -12.15 -6.79 -1.71
N ILE A 107 -12.78 -6.68 -0.54
CA ILE A 107 -13.86 -7.58 -0.11
C ILE A 107 -15.05 -7.51 -1.09
N THR A 108 -15.50 -6.31 -1.42
CA THR A 108 -16.64 -6.08 -2.33
C THR A 108 -16.39 -6.63 -3.73
N ARG A 109 -15.15 -6.54 -4.22
CA ARG A 109 -14.74 -7.04 -5.54
C ARG A 109 -14.26 -8.50 -5.55
N GLY A 110 -14.24 -9.16 -4.39
CA GLY A 110 -13.76 -10.55 -4.27
C GLY A 110 -12.27 -10.72 -4.52
N LEU A 111 -11.48 -9.66 -4.33
CA LEU A 111 -10.01 -9.73 -4.41
C LEU A 111 -9.48 -10.50 -3.20
N LYS A 112 -8.37 -11.22 -3.38
CA LYS A 112 -7.82 -12.07 -2.33
C LYS A 112 -6.82 -11.38 -1.43
N ARG A 113 -6.24 -10.26 -1.89
CA ARG A 113 -5.15 -9.59 -1.16
C ARG A 113 -5.14 -8.08 -1.40
N VAL A 114 -4.72 -7.35 -0.36
CA VAL A 114 -4.40 -5.93 -0.43
C VAL A 114 -2.94 -5.75 -0.05
N GLU A 115 -2.15 -5.10 -0.89
CA GLU A 115 -0.76 -4.76 -0.63
C GLU A 115 -0.63 -3.26 -0.38
N ALA A 116 -0.21 -2.91 0.84
CA ALA A 116 -0.08 -1.52 1.26
C ALA A 116 1.34 -0.93 1.06
N GLY A 117 2.18 -1.61 0.24
CA GLY A 117 3.55 -1.19 -0.05
C GLY A 117 4.54 -1.48 1.09
N ALA A 118 5.81 -1.17 0.85
CA ALA A 118 6.88 -1.35 1.82
C ALA A 118 6.79 -0.35 2.98
N GLN A 119 7.40 -0.69 4.13
CA GLN A 119 7.54 0.13 5.34
C GLN A 119 6.24 0.42 6.11
N GLY A 120 6.40 0.76 7.38
CA GLY A 120 5.32 1.23 8.26
C GLY A 120 4.75 0.16 9.19
N THR A 121 5.30 0.05 10.40
CA THR A 121 4.82 -0.87 11.46
C THR A 121 3.36 -0.62 11.86
N HIS A 122 2.84 0.60 11.65
CA HIS A 122 1.44 0.95 11.89
C HIS A 122 0.45 0.13 11.03
N LYS A 123 0.90 -0.50 9.93
CA LYS A 123 0.08 -1.38 9.10
C LYS A 123 -0.27 -2.69 9.82
N LEU A 124 0.65 -3.21 10.64
CA LEU A 124 0.42 -4.43 11.43
C LEU A 124 -0.80 -4.27 12.36
N ALA A 125 -0.94 -3.11 13.02
CA ALA A 125 -2.08 -2.82 13.87
C ALA A 125 -3.43 -2.78 13.11
N ARG A 126 -3.41 -2.80 11.78
CA ARG A 126 -4.59 -2.82 10.89
C ARG A 126 -4.76 -4.17 10.18
N GLY A 127 -4.05 -5.19 10.65
CA GLY A 127 -4.19 -6.55 10.14
C GLY A 127 -3.36 -6.88 8.91
N TYR A 128 -2.48 -5.99 8.45
CA TYR A 128 -1.53 -6.32 7.39
C TYR A 128 -0.43 -7.22 7.94
N GLU A 129 -0.08 -8.24 7.17
CA GLU A 129 1.00 -9.15 7.52
C GLU A 129 2.27 -8.83 6.74
N PRO A 130 3.47 -9.03 7.35
CA PRO A 130 4.72 -8.87 6.63
C PRO A 130 4.86 -9.98 5.59
N CYS A 131 5.24 -9.59 4.38
CA CYS A 131 5.53 -10.54 3.29
C CYS A 131 6.85 -10.18 2.61
N ARG A 132 7.46 -11.18 1.95
CA ARG A 132 8.65 -10.97 1.13
C ARG A 132 8.29 -10.22 -0.14
N THR A 133 9.10 -9.24 -0.47
CA THR A 133 9.10 -8.60 -1.79
C THR A 133 10.46 -8.82 -2.45
N TYR A 134 10.47 -8.87 -3.78
CA TYR A 134 11.68 -9.13 -4.54
C TYR A 134 11.94 -7.99 -5.50
N SER A 135 13.23 -7.61 -5.62
CA SER A 135 13.69 -6.68 -6.63
C SER A 135 14.95 -7.24 -7.31
N ALA A 136 15.16 -6.89 -8.57
CA ALA A 136 16.35 -7.27 -9.32
C ALA A 136 17.08 -6.02 -9.79
N HIS A 137 18.40 -6.00 -9.61
CA HIS A 137 19.23 -4.86 -9.95
C HIS A 137 20.42 -5.30 -10.79
N TYR A 138 20.70 -4.58 -11.87
CA TYR A 138 21.92 -4.74 -12.64
C TYR A 138 22.93 -3.68 -12.23
N ILE A 139 24.13 -4.13 -11.81
CA ILE A 139 25.22 -3.25 -11.37
C ILE A 139 26.43 -3.53 -12.26
N PRO A 140 26.78 -2.61 -13.18
CA PRO A 140 27.84 -2.83 -14.16
C PRO A 140 29.25 -2.86 -13.54
N HIS A 141 29.47 -2.16 -12.42
CA HIS A 141 30.78 -2.08 -11.78
C HIS A 141 31.04 -3.30 -10.89
N ASP A 142 31.98 -4.17 -11.26
CA ASP A 142 32.24 -5.46 -10.61
C ASP A 142 32.53 -5.36 -9.11
N GLY A 143 33.42 -4.45 -8.71
CA GLY A 143 33.75 -4.27 -7.28
C GLY A 143 32.58 -3.84 -6.43
N PHE A 144 31.74 -2.95 -6.97
CA PHE A 144 30.52 -2.50 -6.28
C PHE A 144 29.44 -3.60 -6.23
N ARG A 145 29.27 -4.34 -7.33
CA ARG A 145 28.37 -5.50 -7.37
C ARG A 145 28.74 -6.51 -6.29
N LYS A 146 30.03 -6.88 -6.17
CA LYS A 146 30.50 -7.83 -5.17
C LYS A 146 30.29 -7.36 -3.74
N ALA A 147 30.48 -6.07 -3.47
CA ALA A 147 30.19 -5.48 -2.16
C ALA A 147 28.70 -5.57 -1.80
N ILE A 148 27.82 -5.30 -2.78
CA ILE A 148 26.37 -5.43 -2.60
C ILE A 148 25.95 -6.89 -2.42
N GLU A 149 26.49 -7.83 -3.18
CA GLU A 149 26.24 -9.26 -3.02
C GLU A 149 26.52 -9.72 -1.59
N ASN A 150 27.66 -9.35 -1.03
CA ASN A 150 28.02 -9.67 0.35
C ASN A 150 27.05 -9.03 1.37
N PHE A 151 26.64 -7.78 1.16
CA PHE A 151 25.65 -7.09 2.00
C PHE A 151 24.30 -7.80 1.97
N LEU A 152 23.83 -8.19 0.78
CA LEU A 152 22.53 -8.83 0.59
C LEU A 152 22.43 -10.21 1.28
N GLU A 153 23.53 -10.94 1.47
CA GLU A 153 23.52 -12.18 2.23
C GLU A 153 23.15 -11.95 3.71
N HIS A 154 23.64 -10.86 4.29
CA HIS A 154 23.29 -10.47 5.65
C HIS A 154 21.88 -9.90 5.73
N GLU A 155 21.50 -9.04 4.80
CA GLU A 155 20.18 -8.43 4.75
C GLU A 155 19.06 -9.47 4.61
N ARG A 156 19.23 -10.47 3.71
CA ARG A 156 18.24 -11.54 3.54
C ARG A 156 17.97 -12.30 4.84
N ARG A 157 19.02 -12.64 5.59
CA ARG A 157 18.85 -13.30 6.91
C ARG A 157 18.11 -12.41 7.91
N HIS A 158 18.44 -11.13 7.92
CA HIS A 158 17.76 -10.16 8.80
C HIS A 158 16.28 -9.97 8.44
N VAL A 159 15.95 -9.90 7.15
CA VAL A 159 14.57 -9.83 6.67
C VAL A 159 13.75 -11.04 7.11
N GLU A 160 14.31 -12.27 7.01
CA GLU A 160 13.63 -13.48 7.48
C GLU A 160 13.31 -13.42 8.98
N GLN A 161 14.30 -13.04 9.79
CA GLN A 161 14.14 -12.89 11.23
C GLN A 161 13.09 -11.83 11.58
N ASN A 162 13.09 -10.71 10.86
CA ASN A 162 12.11 -9.64 11.05
C ASN A 162 10.70 -10.09 10.69
N ILE A 163 10.50 -10.82 9.60
CA ILE A 163 9.19 -11.35 9.21
C ILE A 163 8.64 -12.25 10.32
N GLU A 164 9.45 -13.19 10.82
CA GLU A 164 9.02 -14.09 11.91
C GLU A 164 8.68 -13.31 13.21
N THR A 165 9.49 -12.31 13.54
CA THR A 165 9.22 -11.46 14.69
C THR A 165 7.92 -10.68 14.54
N LEU A 166 7.71 -10.05 13.38
CA LEU A 166 6.56 -9.20 13.11
C LEU A 166 5.23 -9.99 13.03
N LYS A 167 5.26 -11.26 12.63
CA LYS A 167 4.07 -12.13 12.65
C LYS A 167 3.44 -12.26 14.05
N ASN A 168 4.21 -12.04 15.10
CA ASN A 168 3.72 -12.11 16.48
C ASN A 168 2.94 -10.83 16.90
N TYR A 169 2.98 -9.76 16.09
CA TYR A 169 2.32 -8.48 16.39
C TYR A 169 0.97 -8.30 15.66
N THR A 170 0.35 -9.40 15.21
CA THR A 170 -1.00 -9.34 14.61
C THR A 170 -2.03 -8.89 15.65
N PRO A 171 -2.98 -8.01 15.29
CA PRO A 171 -4.06 -7.59 16.18
C PRO A 171 -5.16 -8.65 16.33
N PHE A 172 -5.15 -9.69 15.50
CA PHE A 172 -6.15 -10.75 15.52
C PHE A 172 -5.85 -11.78 16.62
N LYS A 173 -6.89 -12.27 17.30
CA LYS A 173 -6.77 -13.39 18.23
C LYS A 173 -6.27 -14.62 17.46
N GLN A 174 -5.20 -15.24 17.95
CA GLN A 174 -4.77 -16.52 17.43
C GLN A 174 -5.86 -17.55 17.80
N GLY A 175 -6.45 -18.18 16.81
CA GLY A 175 -7.45 -19.23 17.03
C GLY A 175 -6.82 -20.41 17.79
N GLU A 176 -7.61 -21.12 18.59
CA GLU A 176 -7.17 -22.28 19.40
C GLU A 176 -6.40 -23.33 18.62
N ASN A 177 -6.69 -23.50 17.32
CA ASN A 177 -5.97 -24.43 16.43
C ASN A 177 -4.51 -24.03 16.12
N GLN A 178 -4.15 -22.75 16.22
CA GLN A 178 -2.76 -22.31 16.05
C GLN A 178 -1.94 -22.49 17.34
N ILE A 179 -2.60 -22.36 18.49
CA ILE A 179 -1.98 -22.61 19.81
C ILE A 179 -1.65 -24.10 19.94
N GLN A 180 -2.56 -24.96 19.50
CA GLN A 180 -2.36 -26.42 19.53
C GLN A 180 -1.21 -26.87 18.60
N ASN A 181 -1.10 -26.26 17.41
CA ASN A 181 -0.01 -26.54 16.47
C ASN A 181 1.35 -26.05 16.97
N LYS A 182 1.40 -24.94 17.69
CA LYS A 182 2.63 -24.42 18.30
C LYS A 182 3.06 -25.33 19.47
N ALA A 183 2.15 -25.70 20.33
CA ALA A 183 2.42 -26.63 21.45
C ALA A 183 2.82 -28.04 20.98
N ASN A 184 2.32 -28.50 19.84
CA ASN A 184 2.73 -29.77 19.24
C ASN A 184 4.11 -29.70 18.59
N ARG A 185 4.51 -28.59 17.98
CA ARG A 185 5.87 -28.42 17.42
C ARG A 185 6.93 -28.39 18.52
N GLU A 186 6.67 -27.68 19.63
CA GLU A 186 7.58 -27.63 20.77
C GLU A 186 7.74 -28.98 21.51
N ARG A 187 6.84 -29.95 21.29
CA ARG A 187 6.94 -31.33 21.83
C ARG A 187 7.76 -32.30 20.97
N TYR A 188 8.02 -31.97 19.69
CA TYR A 188 8.76 -32.85 18.77
C TYR A 188 10.18 -32.35 18.49
N ASP A 189 10.54 -31.14 18.91
CA ASP A 189 11.89 -30.54 18.77
C ASP A 189 12.68 -30.53 20.09
N GLY A 190 12.27 -31.32 21.09
CA GLY A 190 12.92 -31.50 22.38
C GLY A 190 13.59 -32.87 22.54
#